data_4a53d67cadc8898971ea36abb174f7bb
#
_entry.id   4a53d67cadc8898971ea36abb174f7bb
#
_cell.length_a   1.000
_cell.length_b   1.000
_cell.length_c   1.000
_cell.angle_alpha   90.00
_cell.angle_beta   90.00
_cell.angle_gamma   90.00
#
_symmetry.space_group_name_H-M   'P 1'
#
loop_
_entity.id
_entity.type
_entity.pdbx_description
1 polymer ?
#
loop_
_entity_poly.entity_id
_entity_poly.type
_entity_poly.pdbx_seq_one_letter_code
_entity_poly.pdbx_strand_id
1 'polypeptide(L)'
;MESDQRRVISLLVDNQSGVLARVSSLFCRRGFNIDSLTVSATNDPAVSRITVTITSDEKALQQLVLQTERLEVTRQVFVLDSEKSLERELLLLKVESDVHNRSELREIACIYKAKIIDLSPDSMVFELIGRPDKLDAFLGAISTAIKPPRKQSNTPMLKPNSTIAVASTQR
;
A
#
# COMPACT_ATOMS: atom_id res chain seq x y z
N MET A 1 -21.47 6.73 16.25
CA MET A 1 -20.97 6.81 14.87
C MET A 1 -19.74 5.90 14.84
N GLU A 2 -19.85 4.77 14.15
CA GLU A 2 -18.66 3.92 13.91
C GLU A 2 -17.69 4.72 13.06
N SER A 3 -16.45 4.84 13.54
CA SER A 3 -15.41 5.59 12.83
C SER A 3 -14.96 4.82 11.60
N ASP A 4 -14.75 5.53 10.50
CA ASP A 4 -14.10 4.98 9.32
C ASP A 4 -12.73 4.39 9.70
N GLN A 5 -12.52 3.14 9.33
CA GLN A 5 -11.29 2.41 9.60
C GLN A 5 -10.69 1.89 8.30
N ARG A 6 -9.36 1.79 8.29
CA ARG A 6 -8.65 1.13 7.20
C ARG A 6 -8.97 -0.37 7.21
N ARG A 7 -9.45 -0.88 6.10
CA ARG A 7 -9.87 -2.27 5.90
C ARG A 7 -9.11 -2.88 4.73
N VAL A 8 -8.66 -4.11 4.92
CA VAL A 8 -7.99 -4.88 3.87
C VAL A 8 -8.88 -6.04 3.48
N ILE A 9 -9.19 -6.14 2.19
CA ILE A 9 -10.02 -7.19 1.60
C ILE A 9 -9.17 -7.97 0.62
N SER A 10 -9.16 -9.29 0.74
CA SER A 10 -8.50 -10.20 -0.19
C SER A 10 -9.54 -10.99 -0.97
N LEU A 11 -9.48 -10.94 -2.28
CA LEU A 11 -10.40 -11.62 -3.18
C LEU A 11 -9.65 -12.70 -3.96
N LEU A 12 -10.19 -13.90 -4.01
CA LEU A 12 -9.80 -14.89 -5.00
C LEU A 12 -10.79 -14.80 -6.17
N VAL A 13 -10.28 -14.57 -7.35
CA VAL A 13 -11.06 -14.33 -8.56
C VAL A 13 -10.52 -15.17 -9.72
N ASP A 14 -11.35 -15.38 -10.74
CA ASP A 14 -10.89 -16.01 -11.96
C ASP A 14 -9.77 -15.19 -12.61
N ASN A 15 -8.72 -15.88 -13.08
CA ASN A 15 -7.60 -15.23 -13.75
C ASN A 15 -7.89 -15.05 -15.25
N GLN A 16 -8.72 -14.07 -15.58
CA GLN A 16 -9.09 -13.74 -16.96
C GLN A 16 -9.20 -12.24 -17.19
N SER A 17 -9.15 -11.85 -18.45
CA SER A 17 -9.21 -10.45 -18.84
C SER A 17 -10.54 -9.80 -18.39
N GLY A 18 -10.46 -8.53 -17.94
CA GLY A 18 -11.64 -7.76 -17.52
C GLY A 18 -12.10 -7.98 -16.07
N VAL A 19 -11.58 -8.97 -15.35
CA VAL A 19 -11.98 -9.24 -13.96
C VAL A 19 -11.67 -8.06 -13.05
N LEU A 20 -10.46 -7.49 -13.13
CA LEU A 20 -10.10 -6.32 -12.36
C LEU A 20 -11.02 -5.12 -12.63
N ALA A 21 -11.39 -4.90 -13.89
CA ALA A 21 -12.33 -3.83 -14.26
C ALA A 21 -13.72 -4.03 -13.66
N ARG A 22 -14.21 -5.27 -13.58
CA ARG A 22 -15.51 -5.59 -12.94
C ARG A 22 -15.47 -5.31 -11.44
N VAL A 23 -14.40 -5.76 -10.76
CA VAL A 23 -14.20 -5.54 -9.32
C VAL A 23 -14.08 -4.04 -9.03
N SER A 24 -13.18 -3.33 -9.70
CA SER A 24 -12.98 -1.89 -9.47
C SER A 24 -14.24 -1.06 -9.79
N SER A 25 -14.99 -1.43 -10.82
CA SER A 25 -16.28 -0.79 -11.15
C SER A 25 -17.32 -0.98 -10.05
N LEU A 26 -17.35 -2.13 -9.37
CA LEU A 26 -18.23 -2.35 -8.22
C LEU A 26 -17.88 -1.39 -7.08
N PHE A 27 -16.61 -1.29 -6.71
CA PHE A 27 -16.15 -0.40 -5.65
C PHE A 27 -16.49 1.07 -5.98
N CYS A 28 -16.20 1.50 -7.21
CA CYS A 28 -16.48 2.85 -7.68
C CYS A 28 -17.99 3.17 -7.63
N ARG A 29 -18.86 2.28 -8.13
CA ARG A 29 -20.32 2.49 -8.10
C ARG A 29 -20.90 2.56 -6.70
N ARG A 30 -20.21 2.00 -5.72
CA ARG A 30 -20.60 2.05 -4.30
C ARG A 30 -19.96 3.21 -3.53
N GLY A 31 -19.22 4.07 -4.24
CA GLY A 31 -18.59 5.24 -3.63
C GLY A 31 -17.36 4.96 -2.79
N PHE A 32 -16.79 3.74 -2.88
CA PHE A 32 -15.56 3.42 -2.18
C PHE A 32 -14.35 3.93 -2.93
N ASN A 33 -13.53 4.71 -2.24
CA ASN A 33 -12.18 5.01 -2.70
C ASN A 33 -11.27 3.80 -2.44
N ILE A 34 -10.49 3.42 -3.46
CA ILE A 34 -9.47 2.39 -3.33
C ILE A 34 -8.16 3.07 -2.95
N ASP A 35 -7.71 2.87 -1.70
CA ASP A 35 -6.45 3.45 -1.20
C ASP A 35 -5.24 2.73 -1.79
N SER A 36 -5.34 1.40 -1.94
CA SER A 36 -4.33 0.59 -2.63
C SER A 36 -4.95 -0.67 -3.23
N LEU A 37 -4.33 -1.16 -4.29
CA LEU A 37 -4.78 -2.35 -5.00
C LEU A 37 -3.56 -3.12 -5.52
N THR A 38 -3.53 -4.43 -5.21
CA THR A 38 -2.52 -5.35 -5.71
C THR A 38 -3.18 -6.56 -6.33
N VAL A 39 -2.71 -6.96 -7.50
CA VAL A 39 -3.18 -8.17 -8.20
C VAL A 39 -1.99 -9.08 -8.45
N SER A 40 -2.14 -10.35 -8.12
CA SER A 40 -1.13 -11.37 -8.37
C SER A 40 -1.77 -12.70 -8.75
N ALA A 41 -1.15 -13.44 -9.66
CA ALA A 41 -1.51 -14.83 -9.87
C ALA A 41 -1.23 -15.66 -8.61
N THR A 42 -2.02 -16.71 -8.39
CA THR A 42 -1.77 -17.68 -7.33
C THR A 42 -0.95 -18.86 -7.88
N ASN A 43 -0.74 -19.88 -7.07
CA ASN A 43 -0.18 -21.16 -7.52
C ASN A 43 -1.10 -21.92 -8.51
N ASP A 44 -2.40 -21.59 -8.52
CA ASP A 44 -3.34 -22.04 -9.55
C ASP A 44 -3.40 -20.98 -10.66
N PRO A 45 -2.95 -21.28 -11.90
CA PRO A 45 -2.97 -20.34 -13.01
C PRO A 45 -4.37 -19.81 -13.36
N ALA A 46 -5.43 -20.54 -13.00
CA ALA A 46 -6.81 -20.12 -13.23
C ALA A 46 -7.34 -19.12 -12.19
N VAL A 47 -6.55 -18.83 -11.14
CA VAL A 47 -6.96 -18.00 -10.00
C VAL A 47 -5.99 -16.86 -9.79
N SER A 48 -6.51 -15.65 -9.68
CA SER A 48 -5.77 -14.47 -9.22
C SER A 48 -6.23 -14.04 -7.83
N ARG A 49 -5.30 -13.45 -7.08
CA ARG A 49 -5.62 -12.77 -5.83
C ARG A 49 -5.59 -11.27 -6.06
N ILE A 50 -6.68 -10.61 -5.67
CA ILE A 50 -6.77 -9.15 -5.61
C ILE A 50 -6.80 -8.76 -4.14
N THR A 51 -5.85 -7.94 -3.71
CA THR A 51 -5.87 -7.35 -2.36
C THR A 51 -6.18 -5.87 -2.49
N VAL A 52 -7.24 -5.42 -1.82
CA VAL A 52 -7.73 -4.04 -1.87
C VAL A 52 -7.72 -3.47 -0.46
N THR A 53 -7.21 -2.26 -0.32
CA THR A 53 -7.33 -1.47 0.91
C THR A 53 -8.31 -0.34 0.67
N ILE A 54 -9.26 -0.17 1.60
CA ILE A 54 -10.26 0.89 1.62
C ILE A 54 -10.38 1.48 3.02
N THR A 55 -10.97 2.66 3.12
CA THR A 55 -11.40 3.26 4.38
C THR A 55 -12.92 3.26 4.43
N SER A 56 -13.51 2.60 5.44
CA SER A 56 -14.96 2.46 5.55
C SER A 56 -15.43 2.15 6.97
N ASP A 57 -16.71 2.39 7.24
CA ASP A 57 -17.41 1.84 8.39
C ASP A 57 -17.74 0.34 8.20
N GLU A 58 -18.14 -0.32 9.28
CA GLU A 58 -18.42 -1.76 9.29
C GLU A 58 -19.62 -2.14 8.40
N LYS A 59 -20.70 -1.32 8.40
CA LYS A 59 -21.91 -1.61 7.60
C LYS A 59 -21.65 -1.51 6.11
N ALA A 60 -20.94 -0.47 5.70
CA ALA A 60 -20.55 -0.27 4.32
C ALA A 60 -19.63 -1.41 3.84
N LEU A 61 -18.68 -1.83 4.69
CA LEU A 61 -17.81 -2.98 4.42
C LEU A 61 -18.63 -4.26 4.19
N GLN A 62 -19.55 -4.60 5.09
CA GLN A 62 -20.39 -5.80 4.97
C GLN A 62 -21.20 -5.81 3.66
N GLN A 63 -21.79 -4.67 3.29
CA GLN A 63 -22.52 -4.54 2.02
C GLN A 63 -21.60 -4.73 0.82
N LEU A 64 -20.40 -4.18 0.86
CA LEU A 64 -19.42 -4.34 -0.21
C LEU A 64 -18.99 -5.81 -0.37
N VAL A 65 -18.72 -6.50 0.75
CA VAL A 65 -18.36 -7.93 0.74
C VAL A 65 -19.47 -8.77 0.10
N LEU A 66 -20.71 -8.63 0.57
CA LEU A 66 -21.86 -9.37 0.04
C LEU A 66 -22.06 -9.16 -1.47
N GLN A 67 -21.78 -7.96 -1.98
CA GLN A 67 -21.93 -7.68 -3.40
C GLN A 67 -20.74 -8.17 -4.22
N THR A 68 -19.54 -8.16 -3.63
CA THR A 68 -18.34 -8.70 -4.26
C THR A 68 -18.46 -10.21 -4.40
N GLU A 69 -19.01 -10.91 -3.42
CA GLU A 69 -19.29 -12.35 -3.46
C GLU A 69 -20.30 -12.74 -4.57
N ARG A 70 -21.20 -11.81 -4.93
CA ARG A 70 -22.19 -12.04 -6.01
C ARG A 70 -21.62 -11.84 -7.41
N LEU A 71 -20.40 -11.35 -7.55
CA LEU A 71 -19.78 -11.28 -8.87
C LEU A 71 -19.43 -12.70 -9.34
N GLU A 72 -19.87 -13.06 -10.53
CA GLU A 72 -19.63 -14.37 -11.14
C GLU A 72 -18.15 -14.77 -11.17
N VAL A 73 -17.28 -13.78 -11.30
CA VAL A 73 -15.82 -13.94 -11.36
C VAL A 73 -15.17 -14.08 -9.98
N THR A 74 -15.90 -13.90 -8.90
CA THR A 74 -15.39 -13.98 -7.52
C THR A 74 -15.56 -15.39 -6.99
N ARG A 75 -14.47 -16.01 -6.60
CA ARG A 75 -14.46 -17.34 -5.97
C ARG A 75 -14.60 -17.25 -4.46
N GLN A 76 -13.91 -16.29 -3.85
CA GLN A 76 -13.90 -16.14 -2.39
C GLN A 76 -13.51 -14.72 -1.98
N VAL A 77 -14.08 -14.23 -0.89
CA VAL A 77 -13.78 -12.92 -0.29
C VAL A 77 -13.33 -13.13 1.16
N PHE A 78 -12.25 -12.46 1.54
CA PHE A 78 -11.73 -12.45 2.91
C PHE A 78 -11.61 -11.01 3.37
N VAL A 79 -12.19 -10.67 4.49
CA VAL A 79 -11.86 -9.45 5.23
C VAL A 79 -10.72 -9.79 6.17
N LEU A 80 -9.59 -9.12 6.02
CA LEU A 80 -8.42 -9.38 6.84
C LEU A 80 -8.49 -8.56 8.13
N ASP A 81 -8.49 -9.28 9.24
CA ASP A 81 -8.41 -8.69 10.57
C ASP A 81 -6.96 -8.22 10.82
N SER A 82 -6.77 -6.94 11.11
CA SER A 82 -5.45 -6.35 11.34
C SER A 82 -4.69 -6.97 12.53
N GLU A 83 -5.43 -7.51 13.54
CA GLU A 83 -4.81 -8.16 14.70
C GLU A 83 -4.36 -9.59 14.41
N LYS A 84 -5.03 -10.26 13.46
CA LYS A 84 -4.76 -11.66 13.08
C LYS A 84 -3.98 -11.81 11.78
N SER A 85 -3.69 -10.71 11.09
CA SER A 85 -3.01 -10.68 9.81
C SER A 85 -1.67 -9.99 9.89
N LEU A 86 -0.69 -10.49 9.14
CA LEU A 86 0.60 -9.84 8.98
C LEU A 86 0.56 -8.95 7.74
N GLU A 87 0.50 -7.65 7.95
CA GLU A 87 0.63 -6.66 6.89
C GLU A 87 2.09 -6.23 6.74
N ARG A 88 2.58 -6.23 5.50
CA ARG A 88 3.87 -5.67 5.12
C ARG A 88 3.73 -4.93 3.81
N GLU A 89 4.31 -3.75 3.77
CA GLU A 89 4.41 -2.93 2.57
C GLU A 89 5.87 -2.79 2.17
N LEU A 90 6.11 -2.73 0.88
CA LEU A 90 7.40 -2.41 0.28
C LEU A 90 7.37 -0.95 -0.15
N LEU A 91 8.29 -0.15 0.38
CA LEU A 91 8.54 1.22 -0.03
C LEU A 91 9.82 1.28 -0.85
N LEU A 92 9.72 1.81 -2.07
CA LEU A 92 10.86 2.25 -2.87
C LEU A 92 10.80 3.78 -2.96
N LEU A 93 11.80 4.46 -2.39
CA LEU A 93 11.83 5.91 -2.29
C LEU A 93 13.10 6.45 -2.93
N LYS A 94 12.95 7.23 -3.99
CA LYS A 94 14.06 8.02 -4.56
C LYS A 94 14.00 9.43 -4.01
N VAL A 95 15.14 9.93 -3.52
CA VAL A 95 15.28 11.28 -2.97
C VAL A 95 16.46 11.99 -3.60
N GLU A 96 16.33 13.29 -3.76
CA GLU A 96 17.47 14.16 -4.09
C GLU A 96 18.45 14.20 -2.90
N SER A 97 19.72 13.99 -3.19
CA SER A 97 20.76 13.92 -2.19
C SER A 97 22.02 14.62 -2.67
N ASP A 98 22.50 15.53 -1.87
CA ASP A 98 23.76 16.24 -2.08
C ASP A 98 24.75 15.98 -0.95
N VAL A 99 25.90 16.66 -0.98
CA VAL A 99 26.95 16.49 0.06
C VAL A 99 26.49 16.99 1.43
N HIS A 100 25.46 17.82 1.56
CA HIS A 100 25.01 18.41 2.82
C HIS A 100 24.01 17.49 3.55
N ASN A 101 23.08 16.86 2.82
CA ASN A 101 22.02 16.05 3.41
C ASN A 101 22.31 14.54 3.41
N ARG A 102 23.32 14.07 2.64
CA ARG A 102 23.62 12.66 2.46
C ARG A 102 23.92 11.91 3.75
N SER A 103 24.64 12.54 4.66
CA SER A 103 24.99 11.93 5.96
C SER A 103 23.75 11.74 6.82
N GLU A 104 22.88 12.74 6.89
CA GLU A 104 21.62 12.69 7.64
C GLU A 104 20.66 11.64 7.05
N LEU A 105 20.51 11.58 5.72
CA LEU A 105 19.70 10.58 5.04
C LEU A 105 20.18 9.15 5.34
N ARG A 106 21.50 8.92 5.40
CA ARG A 106 22.08 7.62 5.78
C ARG A 106 21.80 7.27 7.22
N GLU A 107 21.86 8.24 8.13
CA GLU A 107 21.57 8.04 9.54
C GLU A 107 20.11 7.64 9.75
N ILE A 108 19.17 8.32 9.11
CA ILE A 108 17.75 7.97 9.11
C ILE A 108 17.55 6.57 8.55
N ALA A 109 18.17 6.24 7.41
CA ALA A 109 18.07 4.90 6.83
C ALA A 109 18.58 3.82 7.79
N CYS A 110 19.66 4.07 8.52
CA CYS A 110 20.20 3.16 9.51
C CYS A 110 19.22 2.92 10.68
N ILE A 111 18.61 3.99 11.22
CA ILE A 111 17.64 3.93 12.32
C ILE A 111 16.42 3.08 11.92
N TYR A 112 15.87 3.31 10.75
CA TYR A 112 14.71 2.58 10.26
C TYR A 112 15.05 1.21 9.65
N LYS A 113 16.33 0.87 9.52
CA LYS A 113 16.85 -0.32 8.84
C LYS A 113 16.39 -0.38 7.36
N ALA A 114 16.36 0.78 6.72
CA ALA A 114 16.14 0.89 5.28
C ALA A 114 17.43 0.55 4.53
N LYS A 115 17.30 -0.15 3.42
CA LYS A 115 18.43 -0.44 2.54
C LYS A 115 18.61 0.70 1.54
N ILE A 116 19.84 1.09 1.29
CA ILE A 116 20.21 1.96 0.18
C ILE A 116 20.49 1.03 -1.00
N ILE A 117 19.64 1.06 -2.03
CA ILE A 117 19.73 0.17 -3.19
C ILE A 117 20.36 0.84 -4.40
N ASP A 118 20.37 2.18 -4.43
CA ASP A 118 21.09 2.95 -5.43
C ASP A 118 21.62 4.26 -4.83
N LEU A 119 22.80 4.66 -5.28
CA LEU A 119 23.47 5.87 -4.86
C LEU A 119 24.11 6.54 -6.07
N SER A 120 23.58 7.72 -6.41
CA SER A 120 24.09 8.59 -7.47
C SER A 120 24.68 9.88 -6.86
N PRO A 121 25.42 10.71 -7.62
CA PRO A 121 25.94 11.99 -7.12
C PRO A 121 24.89 12.94 -6.58
N ASP A 122 23.67 12.89 -7.12
CA ASP A 122 22.56 13.80 -6.86
C ASP A 122 21.32 13.14 -6.27
N SER A 123 21.34 11.80 -6.08
CA SER A 123 20.17 11.07 -5.57
C SER A 123 20.54 9.80 -4.82
N MET A 124 19.61 9.35 -3.96
CA MET A 124 19.66 8.07 -3.26
C MET A 124 18.32 7.36 -3.40
N VAL A 125 18.36 6.02 -3.55
CA VAL A 125 17.16 5.19 -3.55
C VAL A 125 17.16 4.27 -2.34
N PHE A 126 16.08 4.32 -1.59
CA PHE A 126 15.86 3.51 -0.39
C PHE A 126 14.82 2.43 -0.64
N GLU A 127 15.08 1.25 -0.09
CA GLU A 127 14.12 0.16 0.05
C GLU A 127 13.82 -0.05 1.53
N LEU A 128 12.54 -0.02 1.89
CA LEU A 128 12.09 -0.31 3.24
C LEU A 128 10.89 -1.23 3.22
N ILE A 129 10.97 -2.33 3.99
CA ILE A 129 9.84 -3.25 4.19
C ILE A 129 9.40 -3.13 5.66
N GLY A 130 8.12 -2.95 5.86
CA GLY A 130 7.59 -2.81 7.21
C GLY A 130 6.06 -2.70 7.26
N ARG A 131 5.57 -2.41 8.47
CA ARG A 131 4.17 -2.01 8.66
C ARG A 131 3.95 -0.60 8.08
N PRO A 132 2.70 -0.27 7.69
CA PRO A 132 2.37 1.06 7.17
C PRO A 132 2.85 2.20 8.06
N ASP A 133 2.61 2.11 9.36
CA ASP A 133 3.01 3.12 10.37
C ASP A 133 4.53 3.38 10.38
N LYS A 134 5.33 2.32 10.21
CA LYS A 134 6.79 2.44 10.12
C LYS A 134 7.22 3.15 8.83
N LEU A 135 6.55 2.85 7.71
CA LEU A 135 6.85 3.48 6.43
C LEU A 135 6.49 4.97 6.44
N ASP A 136 5.33 5.31 7.02
CA ASP A 136 4.89 6.69 7.17
C ASP A 136 5.85 7.50 8.07
N ALA A 137 6.31 6.91 9.17
CA ALA A 137 7.30 7.53 10.05
C ALA A 137 8.64 7.76 9.35
N PHE A 138 9.10 6.79 8.53
CA PHE A 138 10.29 6.94 7.71
C PHE A 138 10.15 8.07 6.67
N LEU A 139 9.03 8.12 5.96
CA LEU A 139 8.73 9.20 5.01
C LEU A 139 8.74 10.57 5.67
N GLY A 140 8.15 10.68 6.87
CA GLY A 140 8.17 11.89 7.68
C GLY A 140 9.59 12.36 8.05
N ALA A 141 10.44 11.42 8.50
CA ALA A 141 11.83 11.70 8.84
C ALA A 141 12.64 12.17 7.61
N ILE A 142 12.55 11.44 6.50
CA ILE A 142 13.22 11.80 5.23
C ILE A 142 12.73 13.16 4.72
N SER A 143 11.42 13.42 4.77
CA SER A 143 10.85 14.70 4.35
C SER A 143 11.39 15.89 5.16
N THR A 144 11.72 15.69 6.43
CA THR A 144 12.29 16.72 7.28
C THR A 144 13.74 17.00 6.92
N ALA A 145 14.53 15.97 6.61
CA ALA A 145 15.94 16.07 6.22
C ALA A 145 16.15 16.72 4.83
N ILE A 146 15.16 16.60 3.92
CA ILE A 146 15.25 17.16 2.57
C ILE A 146 14.80 18.64 2.53
N LYS A 147 14.05 19.13 3.52
CA LYS A 147 13.56 20.50 3.52
C LYS A 147 14.74 21.49 3.58
N PRO A 148 14.97 22.30 2.52
CA PRO A 148 15.91 23.41 2.63
C PRO A 148 15.40 24.41 3.68
N PRO A 149 16.28 25.18 4.36
CA PRO A 149 15.86 26.21 5.27
C PRO A 149 15.02 27.25 4.50
N ARG A 150 13.74 27.19 4.69
CA ARG A 150 12.68 28.12 4.25
C ARG A 150 12.95 28.93 2.98
N LYS A 151 12.49 28.42 1.83
CA LYS A 151 11.76 29.24 0.83
C LYS A 151 10.55 28.43 0.35
N GLN A 152 9.38 29.04 0.44
CA GLN A 152 8.10 28.45 0.12
C GLN A 152 8.05 28.00 -1.35
N SER A 153 7.86 26.72 -1.59
CA SER A 153 7.22 26.25 -2.81
C SER A 153 6.32 25.06 -2.44
N ASN A 154 5.02 25.23 -2.68
CA ASN A 154 4.00 24.22 -2.53
C ASN A 154 4.16 23.20 -3.68
N THR A 155 5.03 22.21 -3.51
CA THR A 155 5.01 21.04 -4.38
C THR A 155 4.42 19.89 -3.57
N PRO A 156 3.26 19.35 -3.95
CA PRO A 156 2.70 18.18 -3.25
C PRO A 156 3.65 16.99 -3.44
N MET A 157 4.13 16.41 -2.35
CA MET A 157 4.85 15.14 -2.41
C MET A 157 3.87 14.06 -2.88
N LEU A 158 4.14 13.49 -4.05
CA LEU A 158 3.47 12.27 -4.49
C LEU A 158 3.80 11.16 -3.50
N LYS A 159 2.77 10.53 -2.93
CA LYS A 159 2.96 9.31 -2.15
C LYS A 159 3.64 8.28 -3.06
N PRO A 160 4.76 7.69 -2.64
CA PRO A 160 5.39 6.65 -3.44
C PRO A 160 4.44 5.46 -3.62
N ASN A 161 4.53 4.80 -4.77
CA ASN A 161 3.76 3.57 -5.04
C ASN A 161 4.15 2.51 -4.01
N SER A 162 3.33 2.31 -2.99
CA SER A 162 3.47 1.21 -2.05
C SER A 162 2.84 -0.05 -2.66
N THR A 163 3.64 -1.08 -2.86
CA THR A 163 3.13 -2.41 -3.21
C THR A 163 2.87 -3.16 -1.91
N ILE A 164 1.61 -3.47 -1.63
CA ILE A 164 1.21 -4.25 -0.46
C ILE A 164 1.35 -5.73 -0.80
N ALA A 165 2.28 -6.41 -0.14
CA ALA A 165 2.33 -7.87 -0.14
C ALA A 165 1.69 -8.37 1.15
N VAL A 166 0.50 -8.95 1.07
CA VAL A 166 -0.19 -9.56 2.21
C VAL A 166 0.05 -11.07 2.15
N ALA A 167 0.81 -11.60 3.11
CA ALA A 167 0.88 -13.03 3.35
C ALA A 167 -0.06 -13.38 4.50
N SER A 168 -1.19 -14.03 4.21
CA SER A 168 -2.05 -14.62 5.23
C SER A 168 -1.67 -16.07 5.42
N THR A 169 -1.18 -16.44 6.59
CA THR A 169 -1.07 -17.86 7.00
C THR A 169 -2.35 -18.18 7.77
N GLN A 170 -3.26 -18.94 7.15
CA GLN A 170 -4.31 -19.59 7.89
C GLN A 170 -3.68 -20.83 8.56
N ARG A 171 -3.77 -20.90 9.89
CA ARG A 171 -3.63 -22.13 10.65
C ARG A 171 -4.99 -22.75 10.85
#